data_6c9b8035106b7a755b82ef3dd015fe4d
#
_entry.id   6c9b8035106b7a755b82ef3dd015fe4d
#
_cell.length_a   1.000
_cell.length_b   1.000
_cell.length_c   1.000
_cell.angle_alpha   90.00
_cell.angle_beta   90.00
_cell.angle_gamma   90.00
#
_symmetry.space_group_name_H-M   'P 1'
#
loop_
_entity.id
_entity.type
_entity.pdbx_description
1 polymer ?
#
loop_
_entity_poly.entity_id
_entity_poly.type
_entity_poly.pdbx_seq_one_letter_code
_entity_poly.pdbx_strand_id
1 'polypeptide(L)'
;DIRYGGSPAENEYVLTVRCSKGTYIRTLLEDIAAAMGQKGTMSALRRTTAGVYTEADAHTLEEIQAAKDAGPEALQALMLPVESVFESLPLLVVEPRVEQHLYNGCPTSRYPAADGRYRVRSAGGQFLGLAKITGGVLKVEKLFVERNEKD
;
A
#
# COMPACT_ATOMS: atom_id res chain seq x y z
N ASP A 1 -6.53 3.52 -17.93
CA ASP A 1 -5.89 3.00 -19.16
C ASP A 1 -6.41 1.60 -19.42
N ILE A 2 -6.81 1.34 -20.66
CA ILE A 2 -7.28 0.01 -21.09
C ILE A 2 -6.50 -0.34 -22.35
N ARG A 3 -5.91 -1.53 -22.39
CA ARG A 3 -5.16 -2.03 -23.53
C ARG A 3 -5.69 -3.38 -23.96
N TYR A 4 -5.90 -3.53 -25.25
CA TYR A 4 -6.26 -4.81 -25.84
C TYR A 4 -5.03 -5.71 -25.95
N GLY A 5 -5.14 -6.93 -25.43
CA GLY A 5 -4.06 -7.92 -25.38
C GLY A 5 -4.22 -9.10 -26.35
N GLY A 6 -5.26 -9.04 -27.19
CA GLY A 6 -5.52 -10.12 -28.17
C GLY A 6 -6.77 -10.96 -27.85
N SER A 7 -7.04 -11.89 -28.73
CA SER A 7 -8.17 -12.82 -28.63
C SER A 7 -7.62 -14.26 -28.61
N PRO A 8 -7.56 -14.88 -27.43
CA PRO A 8 -7.01 -16.24 -27.29
C PRO A 8 -7.94 -17.32 -27.88
N ALA A 9 -9.25 -17.04 -27.96
CA ALA A 9 -10.25 -17.91 -28.53
C ALA A 9 -11.38 -17.09 -29.16
N GLU A 10 -12.29 -17.77 -29.89
CA GLU A 10 -13.48 -17.14 -30.45
C GLU A 10 -14.33 -16.53 -29.32
N ASN A 11 -14.72 -15.26 -29.48
CA ASN A 11 -15.49 -14.48 -28.52
C ASN A 11 -14.80 -14.26 -27.16
N GLU A 12 -13.49 -14.51 -27.07
CA GLU A 12 -12.68 -14.17 -25.88
C GLU A 12 -11.68 -13.05 -26.18
N TYR A 13 -11.59 -12.11 -25.27
CA TYR A 13 -10.75 -10.92 -25.42
C TYR A 13 -9.95 -10.67 -24.14
N VAL A 14 -8.66 -10.46 -24.28
CA VAL A 14 -7.78 -10.10 -23.16
C VAL A 14 -7.67 -8.59 -23.08
N LEU A 15 -7.97 -8.03 -21.92
CA LEU A 15 -7.80 -6.61 -21.63
C LEU A 15 -6.85 -6.43 -20.45
N THR A 16 -5.83 -5.59 -20.62
CA THR A 16 -5.03 -5.10 -19.51
C THR A 16 -5.58 -3.76 -19.05
N VAL A 17 -6.02 -3.69 -17.79
CA VAL A 17 -6.69 -2.53 -17.24
C VAL A 17 -5.86 -1.92 -16.10
N ARG A 18 -5.55 -0.62 -16.19
CA ARG A 18 -5.01 0.17 -15.08
C ARG A 18 -6.06 1.16 -14.61
N CYS A 19 -6.52 1.00 -13.38
CA CYS A 19 -7.62 1.77 -12.81
C CYS A 19 -7.31 2.20 -11.36
N SER A 20 -8.08 3.15 -10.84
CA SER A 20 -8.05 3.54 -9.44
C SER A 20 -8.70 2.49 -8.54
N LYS A 21 -8.49 2.62 -7.23
CA LYS A 21 -9.22 1.82 -6.24
C LYS A 21 -10.73 2.06 -6.39
N GLY A 22 -11.52 1.01 -6.14
CA GLY A 22 -12.98 1.07 -6.21
C GLY A 22 -13.55 0.77 -7.60
N THR A 23 -12.73 0.62 -8.64
CA THR A 23 -13.21 0.20 -9.95
C THR A 23 -13.53 -1.30 -9.94
N TYR A 24 -14.78 -1.64 -10.24
CA TYR A 24 -15.24 -3.02 -10.39
C TYR A 24 -15.00 -3.49 -11.81
N ILE A 25 -13.99 -4.35 -12.00
CA ILE A 25 -13.58 -4.81 -13.34
C ILE A 25 -14.72 -5.56 -14.05
N ARG A 26 -15.53 -6.32 -13.32
CA ARG A 26 -16.70 -7.02 -13.88
C ARG A 26 -17.66 -6.03 -14.55
N THR A 27 -18.06 -4.98 -13.82
CA THR A 27 -18.94 -3.93 -14.33
C THR A 27 -18.31 -3.20 -15.53
N LEU A 28 -17.01 -2.88 -15.44
CA LEU A 28 -16.30 -2.23 -16.54
C LEU A 28 -16.36 -3.07 -17.82
N LEU A 29 -16.21 -4.40 -17.73
CA LEU A 29 -16.29 -5.28 -18.91
C LEU A 29 -17.71 -5.37 -19.48
N GLU A 30 -18.73 -5.38 -18.62
CA GLU A 30 -20.13 -5.30 -19.01
C GLU A 30 -20.43 -4.00 -19.75
N ASP A 31 -19.96 -2.86 -19.23
CA ASP A 31 -20.12 -1.54 -19.84
C ASP A 31 -19.42 -1.44 -21.20
N ILE A 32 -18.20 -2.00 -21.33
CA ILE A 32 -17.48 -2.06 -22.61
C ILE A 32 -18.27 -2.86 -23.64
N ALA A 33 -18.78 -4.05 -23.27
CA ALA A 33 -19.55 -4.88 -24.15
C ALA A 33 -20.85 -4.18 -24.58
N ALA A 34 -21.55 -3.53 -23.65
CA ALA A 34 -22.76 -2.75 -23.92
C ALA A 34 -22.51 -1.59 -24.89
N ALA A 35 -21.40 -0.88 -24.73
CA ALA A 35 -20.99 0.21 -25.62
C ALA A 35 -20.71 -0.29 -27.07
N MET A 36 -20.35 -1.57 -27.21
CA MET A 36 -20.18 -2.25 -28.53
C MET A 36 -21.47 -2.86 -29.04
N GLY A 37 -22.60 -2.69 -28.37
CA GLY A 37 -23.89 -3.30 -28.70
C GLY A 37 -23.93 -4.82 -28.46
N GLN A 38 -23.06 -5.33 -27.59
CA GLN A 38 -22.91 -6.75 -27.29
C GLN A 38 -23.18 -7.01 -25.79
N LYS A 39 -23.26 -8.30 -25.45
CA LYS A 39 -23.24 -8.76 -24.05
C LYS A 39 -21.90 -9.40 -23.76
N GLY A 40 -21.30 -9.05 -22.63
CA GLY A 40 -20.02 -9.62 -22.21
C GLY A 40 -20.02 -9.97 -20.73
N THR A 41 -19.18 -10.92 -20.37
CA THR A 41 -18.95 -11.31 -18.99
C THR A 41 -17.47 -11.56 -18.76
N MET A 42 -17.04 -11.48 -17.51
CA MET A 42 -15.67 -11.77 -17.13
C MET A 42 -15.47 -13.29 -16.98
N SER A 43 -14.64 -13.89 -17.83
CA SER A 43 -14.28 -15.32 -17.76
C SER A 43 -13.13 -15.56 -16.78
N ALA A 44 -12.16 -14.64 -16.70
CA ALA A 44 -11.03 -14.73 -15.81
C ALA A 44 -10.57 -13.34 -15.35
N LEU A 45 -9.89 -13.29 -14.21
CA LEU A 45 -9.27 -12.07 -13.69
C LEU A 45 -7.92 -12.41 -13.05
N ARG A 46 -6.85 -11.73 -13.49
CA ARG A 46 -5.55 -11.78 -12.85
C ARG A 46 -5.13 -10.38 -12.45
N ARG A 47 -4.89 -10.17 -11.15
CA ARG A 47 -4.36 -8.91 -10.64
C ARG A 47 -2.84 -8.99 -10.60
N THR A 48 -2.18 -8.19 -11.44
CA THR A 48 -0.72 -8.16 -11.56
C THR A 48 -0.06 -7.10 -10.68
N THR A 49 -0.85 -6.11 -10.21
CA THR A 49 -0.36 -5.02 -9.36
C THR A 49 -1.45 -4.55 -8.41
N ALA A 50 -1.08 -4.27 -7.16
CA ALA A 50 -1.96 -3.70 -6.13
C ALA A 50 -1.19 -2.66 -5.31
N GLY A 51 -1.43 -1.37 -5.59
CA GLY A 51 -0.66 -0.28 -4.98
C GLY A 51 0.80 -0.29 -5.42
N VAL A 52 1.71 -0.49 -4.49
CA VAL A 52 3.16 -0.58 -4.74
C VAL A 52 3.63 -2.01 -5.03
N TYR A 53 2.80 -3.01 -4.74
CA TYR A 53 3.13 -4.42 -4.87
C TYR A 53 2.80 -4.96 -6.25
N THR A 54 3.63 -5.86 -6.71
CA THR A 54 3.48 -6.58 -7.98
C THR A 54 3.25 -8.07 -7.72
N GLU A 55 3.00 -8.82 -8.77
CA GLU A 55 2.86 -10.27 -8.69
C GLU A 55 4.12 -10.97 -8.18
N ALA A 56 5.31 -10.36 -8.39
CA ALA A 56 6.58 -10.88 -7.88
C ALA A 56 6.69 -10.82 -6.34
N ASP A 57 5.90 -9.97 -5.70
CA ASP A 57 5.85 -9.81 -4.24
C ASP A 57 4.78 -10.72 -3.60
N ALA A 58 4.05 -11.49 -4.42
CA ALA A 58 2.96 -12.34 -3.95
C ALA A 58 3.45 -13.75 -3.62
N HIS A 59 2.84 -14.35 -2.63
CA HIS A 59 3.06 -15.75 -2.24
C HIS A 59 1.80 -16.57 -2.48
N THR A 60 1.95 -17.82 -2.87
CA THR A 60 0.84 -18.77 -2.96
C THR A 60 0.38 -19.21 -1.57
N LEU A 61 -0.84 -19.76 -1.49
CA LEU A 61 -1.33 -20.31 -0.22
C LEU A 61 -0.48 -21.49 0.26
N GLU A 62 0.05 -22.28 -0.67
CA GLU A 62 0.94 -23.41 -0.39
C GLU A 62 2.27 -22.94 0.20
N GLU A 63 2.87 -21.88 -0.33
CA GLU A 63 4.10 -21.27 0.21
C GLU A 63 3.87 -20.71 1.61
N ILE A 64 2.75 -20.02 1.84
CA ILE A 64 2.38 -19.48 3.16
C ILE A 64 2.15 -20.63 4.15
N GLN A 65 1.47 -21.70 3.72
CA GLN A 65 1.25 -22.86 4.58
C GLN A 65 2.59 -23.55 4.94
N ALA A 66 3.46 -23.76 3.97
CA ALA A 66 4.78 -24.34 4.20
C ALA A 66 5.63 -23.49 5.18
N ALA A 67 5.60 -22.17 5.02
CA ALA A 67 6.29 -21.26 5.94
C ALA A 67 5.70 -21.32 7.36
N LYS A 68 4.38 -21.42 7.49
CA LYS A 68 3.70 -21.59 8.79
C LYS A 68 4.12 -22.89 9.47
N ASP A 69 4.21 -23.99 8.71
CA ASP A 69 4.58 -25.29 9.23
C ASP A 69 6.07 -25.37 9.61
N ALA A 70 6.91 -24.56 8.94
CA ALA A 70 8.32 -24.39 9.27
C ALA A 70 8.58 -23.55 10.54
N GLY A 71 7.59 -22.73 10.95
CA GLY A 71 7.63 -21.97 12.20
C GLY A 71 7.42 -20.47 12.04
N PRO A 72 7.29 -19.77 13.18
CA PRO A 72 6.94 -18.33 13.19
C PRO A 72 7.96 -17.44 12.44
N GLU A 73 9.23 -17.74 12.53
CA GLU A 73 10.30 -16.97 11.87
C GLU A 73 10.21 -17.08 10.34
N ALA A 74 9.94 -18.27 9.82
CA ALA A 74 9.75 -18.49 8.39
C ALA A 74 8.51 -17.76 7.86
N LEU A 75 7.41 -17.80 8.62
CA LEU A 75 6.21 -17.05 8.26
C LEU A 75 6.44 -15.53 8.30
N GLN A 76 7.14 -15.03 9.31
CA GLN A 76 7.47 -13.62 9.43
C GLN A 76 8.37 -13.13 8.29
N ALA A 77 9.27 -13.98 7.77
CA ALA A 77 10.12 -13.63 6.64
C ALA A 77 9.35 -13.35 5.33
N LEU A 78 8.12 -13.87 5.19
CA LEU A 78 7.25 -13.57 4.05
C LEU A 78 6.50 -12.24 4.22
N MET A 79 6.47 -11.67 5.42
CA MET A 79 5.72 -10.44 5.69
C MET A 79 6.51 -9.22 5.27
N LEU A 80 5.92 -8.40 4.42
CA LEU A 80 6.49 -7.12 4.05
C LEU A 80 6.23 -6.07 5.16
N PRO A 81 7.23 -5.22 5.46
CA PRO A 81 7.04 -4.16 6.44
C PRO A 81 5.92 -3.19 6.03
N VAL A 82 5.10 -2.76 6.98
CA VAL A 82 4.04 -1.75 6.72
C VAL A 82 4.61 -0.48 6.06
N GLU A 83 5.84 -0.11 6.42
CA GLU A 83 6.52 1.06 5.84
C GLU A 83 6.72 0.97 4.33
N SER A 84 6.85 -0.24 3.76
CA SER A 84 7.09 -0.44 2.32
C SER A 84 5.99 0.19 1.44
N VAL A 85 4.76 0.29 1.94
CA VAL A 85 3.66 0.97 1.24
C VAL A 85 3.92 2.47 1.04
N PHE A 86 4.79 3.06 1.85
CA PHE A 86 5.04 4.50 1.93
C PHE A 86 6.43 4.91 1.45
N GLU A 87 7.17 4.03 0.79
CA GLU A 87 8.55 4.32 0.32
C GLU A 87 8.65 5.49 -0.65
N SER A 88 7.56 5.79 -1.35
CA SER A 88 7.48 6.97 -2.22
C SER A 88 7.46 8.30 -1.44
N LEU A 89 7.16 8.28 -0.13
CA LEU A 89 7.22 9.46 0.72
C LEU A 89 8.64 9.68 1.23
N PRO A 90 9.08 10.94 1.36
CA PRO A 90 10.36 11.25 1.96
C PRO A 90 10.40 10.77 3.42
N LEU A 91 11.58 10.31 3.85
CA LEU A 91 11.82 9.87 5.21
C LEU A 91 12.12 11.04 6.12
N LEU A 92 11.52 11.04 7.30
CA LEU A 92 11.82 11.92 8.42
C LEU A 92 12.26 11.08 9.62
N VAL A 93 13.48 11.27 10.08
CA VAL A 93 13.95 10.67 11.33
C VAL A 93 13.78 11.69 12.43
N VAL A 94 13.07 11.34 13.49
CA VAL A 94 12.73 12.25 14.59
C VAL A 94 13.52 11.94 15.86
N GLU A 95 13.88 13.00 16.60
CA GLU A 95 14.47 12.88 17.92
C GLU A 95 13.45 12.38 18.95
N PRO A 96 13.89 11.79 20.09
CA PRO A 96 13.00 11.22 21.12
C PRO A 96 11.93 12.19 21.64
N ARG A 97 12.26 13.48 21.76
CA ARG A 97 11.31 14.51 22.18
C ARG A 97 10.18 14.70 21.17
N VAL A 98 10.51 14.71 19.88
CA VAL A 98 9.52 14.86 18.80
C VAL A 98 8.69 13.58 18.67
N GLU A 99 9.33 12.42 18.82
CA GLU A 99 8.66 11.13 18.87
C GLU A 99 7.56 11.12 19.95
N GLN A 100 7.88 11.58 21.16
CA GLN A 100 6.90 11.69 22.25
C GLN A 100 5.74 12.64 21.90
N HIS A 101 6.02 13.75 21.21
CA HIS A 101 4.95 14.64 20.72
C HIS A 101 4.04 13.93 19.72
N LEU A 102 4.60 13.14 18.79
CA LEU A 102 3.82 12.37 17.82
C LEU A 102 2.91 11.35 18.51
N TYR A 103 3.41 10.61 19.49
CA TYR A 103 2.61 9.66 20.28
C TYR A 103 1.43 10.34 21.00
N ASN A 104 1.63 11.55 21.48
CA ASN A 104 0.61 12.32 22.17
C ASN A 104 -0.32 13.13 21.23
N GLY A 105 -0.08 13.06 19.90
CA GLY A 105 -0.81 13.88 18.93
C GLY A 105 -0.47 15.38 19.02
N CYS A 106 0.59 15.75 19.76
CA CYS A 106 0.99 17.13 19.93
C CYS A 106 1.75 17.65 18.71
N PRO A 107 1.37 18.82 18.15
CA PRO A 107 2.12 19.42 17.06
C PRO A 107 3.48 19.94 17.51
N THR A 108 4.49 19.84 16.64
CA THR A 108 5.81 20.43 16.84
C THR A 108 5.98 21.61 15.89
N SER A 109 6.08 22.81 16.47
CA SER A 109 6.24 24.05 15.71
C SER A 109 7.70 24.29 15.30
N ARG A 110 7.91 25.06 14.23
CA ARG A 110 9.22 25.42 13.68
C ARG A 110 10.09 24.21 13.37
N TYR A 111 9.46 23.16 12.83
CA TYR A 111 10.18 21.96 12.45
C TYR A 111 11.05 22.22 11.19
N PRO A 112 12.35 21.88 11.19
CA PRO A 112 13.30 22.28 10.16
C PRO A 112 13.25 21.38 8.92
N ALA A 113 12.06 21.18 8.33
CA ALA A 113 11.88 20.46 7.08
C ALA A 113 10.78 21.12 6.25
N ALA A 114 10.80 20.88 4.93
CA ALA A 114 9.83 21.46 3.99
C ALA A 114 8.40 21.00 4.27
N ASP A 115 7.43 21.79 3.83
CA ASP A 115 6.03 21.38 3.86
C ASP A 115 5.80 20.13 2.99
N GLY A 116 5.04 19.16 3.50
CA GLY A 116 4.81 17.91 2.80
C GLY A 116 4.37 16.77 3.73
N ARG A 117 4.15 15.61 3.13
CA ARG A 117 3.90 14.36 3.86
C ARG A 117 5.18 13.54 3.96
N TYR A 118 5.35 12.89 5.07
CA TYR A 118 6.55 12.15 5.40
C TYR A 118 6.20 10.79 6.01
N ARG A 119 7.00 9.77 5.70
CA ARG A 119 7.12 8.59 6.55
C ARG A 119 8.10 8.90 7.66
N VAL A 120 7.77 8.48 8.89
CA VAL A 120 8.51 8.86 10.08
C VAL A 120 9.12 7.65 10.75
N ARG A 121 10.42 7.75 11.07
CA ARG A 121 11.13 6.78 11.92
C ARG A 121 11.65 7.46 13.19
N SER A 122 11.76 6.67 14.26
CA SER A 122 12.50 7.07 15.45
C SER A 122 14.00 7.16 15.17
N ALA A 123 14.75 7.78 16.07
CA ALA A 123 16.23 7.77 16.03
C ALA A 123 16.80 6.34 16.11
N GLY A 124 16.08 5.39 16.72
CA GLY A 124 16.41 3.97 16.76
C GLY A 124 16.05 3.19 15.50
N GLY A 125 15.50 3.85 14.46
CA GLY A 125 15.16 3.23 13.18
C GLY A 125 13.78 2.58 13.10
N GLN A 126 12.98 2.60 14.17
CA GLN A 126 11.63 2.06 14.17
C GLN A 126 10.69 2.93 13.32
N PHE A 127 9.92 2.33 12.42
CA PHE A 127 8.87 3.02 11.69
C PHE A 127 7.71 3.39 12.64
N LEU A 128 7.44 4.68 12.77
CA LEU A 128 6.40 5.21 13.66
C LEU A 128 5.07 5.42 12.94
N GLY A 129 5.13 5.92 11.69
CA GLY A 129 3.93 6.24 10.95
C GLY A 129 4.11 7.34 9.91
N LEU A 130 3.04 8.07 9.70
CA LEU A 130 2.97 9.19 8.76
C LEU A 130 2.75 10.51 9.50
N ALA A 131 3.43 11.54 9.04
CA ALA A 131 3.23 12.90 9.51
C ALA A 131 3.19 13.89 8.35
N LYS A 132 2.65 15.05 8.60
CA LYS A 132 2.58 16.16 7.66
C LYS A 132 3.17 17.41 8.28
N ILE A 133 3.94 18.13 7.46
CA ILE A 133 4.42 19.48 7.78
C ILE A 133 3.60 20.47 6.97
N THR A 134 3.09 21.49 7.63
CA THR A 134 2.37 22.61 7.01
C THR A 134 2.72 23.89 7.74
N GLY A 135 3.28 24.88 7.04
CA GLY A 135 3.72 26.14 7.64
C GLY A 135 4.79 25.93 8.74
N GLY A 136 5.67 24.95 8.58
CA GLY A 136 6.69 24.60 9.59
C GLY A 136 6.15 23.91 10.84
N VAL A 137 4.89 23.44 10.83
CA VAL A 137 4.29 22.70 11.94
C VAL A 137 4.16 21.22 11.56
N LEU A 138 4.88 20.36 12.27
CA LEU A 138 4.80 18.89 12.12
C LEU A 138 3.62 18.38 12.94
N LYS A 139 2.74 17.61 12.28
CA LYS A 139 1.63 16.88 12.92
C LYS A 139 1.59 15.43 12.45
N VAL A 140 1.28 14.53 13.39
CA VAL A 140 1.02 13.13 13.05
C VAL A 140 -0.28 13.03 12.22
N GLU A 141 -0.25 12.22 11.15
CA GLU A 141 -1.43 11.82 10.39
C GLU A 141 -1.91 10.43 10.80
N LYS A 142 -0.97 9.48 10.97
CA LYS A 142 -1.28 8.11 11.36
C LYS A 142 -0.08 7.47 12.05
N LEU A 143 -0.27 6.90 13.22
CA LEU A 143 0.70 6.01 13.88
C LEU A 143 0.40 4.55 13.52
N PHE A 144 1.46 3.77 13.37
CA PHE A 144 1.44 2.32 13.12
C PHE A 144 2.12 1.54 14.26
N VAL A 145 2.50 2.23 15.32
CA VAL A 145 3.04 1.66 16.56
C VAL A 145 2.02 1.81 17.68
N GLU A 146 1.91 0.80 18.51
CA GLU A 146 1.13 0.88 19.75
C GLU A 146 1.96 1.64 20.79
N ARG A 147 1.29 2.46 21.58
CA ARG A 147 1.89 3.11 22.74
C ARG A 147 2.16 2.02 23.77
N ASN A 148 3.43 1.75 24.06
CA ASN A 148 3.76 0.94 25.23
C ASN A 148 3.31 1.72 26.47
N GLU A 149 2.28 1.24 27.16
CA GLU A 149 1.78 1.82 28.43
C GLU A 149 2.74 1.52 29.61
N LYS A 150 4.04 1.50 29.34
CA LYS A 150 5.06 1.35 30.38
C LYS A 150 6.13 2.40 30.18
N ASP A 151 5.85 3.58 30.73
CA ASP A 151 6.80 4.48 31.42
C ASP A 151 6.03 5.68 31.98
#